data_659b7e1daed0408376f7e6323bd77672
#
_entry.id   659b7e1daed0408376f7e6323bd77672
#
_cell.length_a   1.000
_cell.length_b   1.000
_cell.length_c   1.000
_cell.angle_alpha   90.00
_cell.angle_beta   90.00
_cell.angle_gamma   90.00
#
_symmetry.space_group_name_H-M   'P 1'
#
loop_
_entity.id
_entity.type
_entity.pdbx_description
1 polymer ?
#
loop_
_entity_poly.entity_id
_entity_poly.type
_entity_poly.pdbx_seq_one_letter_code
_entity_poly.pdbx_strand_id
1 'polypeptide(L)'
;AAGLDPNKSTIFIQSQIPELAELTMYYMNLVSVSRLERNPTVKTEIAQKGFGESIPSGFLVYPVSQAADITAFKANLVPVGTDQKPMIEQTREIVRSFNHAYHCDVLVEPEGIFPENEAAGRLPGLDGNAKMSKSLGNGIYLADDMDTLKKKVMSMYTDPEHIRVEDPGKIEGNMVFHYLDVFGKEEDQATIQDMKDHYQRGGLGDVKTKRYLLEILERELGP
;
A
#
# COMPACT_ATOMS: atom_id res chain seq x y z
N ALA A 1 19.44 1.73 -2.27
CA ALA A 1 18.61 2.49 -3.18
C ALA A 1 17.43 3.17 -2.44
N ALA A 2 16.75 2.48 -1.52
CA ALA A 2 15.61 3.04 -0.78
C ALA A 2 16.00 3.72 0.56
N GLY A 3 17.27 4.02 0.79
CA GLY A 3 17.72 4.67 2.03
C GLY A 3 17.68 3.79 3.29
N LEU A 4 17.41 2.49 3.17
CA LEU A 4 17.42 1.58 4.33
C LEU A 4 18.84 1.40 4.87
N ASP A 5 19.01 1.68 6.16
CA ASP A 5 20.27 1.49 6.87
C ASP A 5 20.36 0.03 7.37
N PRO A 6 21.32 -0.78 6.88
CA PRO A 6 21.47 -2.17 7.31
C PRO A 6 21.87 -2.33 8.79
N ASN A 7 22.35 -1.26 9.44
CA ASN A 7 22.63 -1.28 10.87
C ASN A 7 21.36 -1.09 11.73
N LYS A 8 20.27 -0.60 11.12
CA LYS A 8 18.99 -0.36 11.79
C LYS A 8 17.89 -1.32 11.33
N SER A 9 18.04 -1.90 10.13
CA SER A 9 17.04 -2.74 9.50
C SER A 9 17.63 -4.08 9.08
N THR A 10 16.91 -5.16 9.33
CA THR A 10 17.30 -6.49 8.90
C THR A 10 16.56 -6.88 7.64
N ILE A 11 17.28 -7.22 6.59
CA ILE A 11 16.73 -7.75 5.34
C ILE A 11 17.25 -9.17 5.18
N PHE A 12 16.34 -10.11 4.99
CA PHE A 12 16.69 -11.53 4.87
C PHE A 12 15.91 -12.22 3.75
N ILE A 13 16.39 -13.36 3.31
CA ILE A 13 15.67 -14.24 2.37
C ILE A 13 14.82 -15.19 3.21
N GLN A 14 13.50 -15.15 3.04
CA GLN A 14 12.53 -15.93 3.81
C GLN A 14 12.87 -17.42 3.85
N SER A 15 13.25 -18.02 2.71
CA SER A 15 13.59 -19.44 2.63
C SER A 15 14.90 -19.84 3.36
N GLN A 16 15.67 -18.87 3.85
CA GLN A 16 16.85 -19.14 4.68
C GLN A 16 16.52 -19.17 6.18
N ILE A 17 15.26 -18.97 6.54
CA ILE A 17 14.74 -19.07 7.90
C ILE A 17 13.71 -20.20 7.92
N PRO A 18 14.15 -21.47 8.03
CA PRO A 18 13.24 -22.62 7.97
C PRO A 18 12.20 -22.63 9.10
N GLU A 19 12.49 -21.95 10.20
CA GLU A 19 11.58 -21.81 11.34
C GLU A 19 10.26 -21.13 10.97
N LEU A 20 10.23 -20.31 9.91
CA LEU A 20 8.99 -19.69 9.42
C LEU A 20 8.03 -20.74 8.86
N ALA A 21 8.56 -21.71 8.11
CA ALA A 21 7.77 -22.81 7.59
C ALA A 21 7.34 -23.76 8.72
N GLU A 22 8.21 -24.04 9.67
CA GLU A 22 7.92 -24.83 10.84
C GLU A 22 6.81 -24.20 11.69
N LEU A 23 6.91 -22.91 11.98
CA LEU A 23 5.91 -22.16 12.73
C LEU A 23 4.56 -22.14 12.02
N THR A 24 4.57 -22.01 10.68
CA THR A 24 3.36 -22.13 9.85
C THR A 24 2.67 -23.48 10.08
N MET A 25 3.42 -24.57 10.14
CA MET A 25 2.87 -25.90 10.40
C MET A 25 2.24 -26.02 11.79
N TYR A 26 2.86 -25.43 12.82
CA TYR A 26 2.24 -25.37 14.15
C TYR A 26 0.92 -24.58 14.11
N TYR A 27 0.90 -23.43 13.45
CA TYR A 27 -0.31 -22.58 13.36
C TYR A 27 -1.44 -23.24 12.58
N MET A 28 -1.14 -24.05 11.55
CA MET A 28 -2.15 -24.81 10.81
C MET A 28 -2.97 -25.75 11.71
N ASN A 29 -2.41 -26.19 12.82
CA ASN A 29 -3.15 -27.00 13.80
C ASN A 29 -4.06 -26.18 14.71
N LEU A 30 -3.94 -24.86 14.70
CA LEU A 30 -4.70 -23.93 15.56
C LEU A 30 -5.81 -23.20 14.79
N VAL A 31 -5.85 -23.31 13.46
CA VAL A 31 -6.80 -22.59 12.59
C VAL A 31 -7.58 -23.58 11.75
N SER A 32 -8.90 -23.53 11.80
CA SER A 32 -9.74 -24.38 10.96
C SER A 32 -9.83 -23.86 9.52
N VAL A 33 -10.01 -24.76 8.55
CA VAL A 33 -10.28 -24.44 7.14
C VAL A 33 -11.45 -23.46 7.02
N SER A 34 -12.55 -23.72 7.73
CA SER A 34 -13.71 -22.83 7.72
C SER A 34 -13.44 -21.42 8.26
N ARG A 35 -12.43 -21.26 9.14
CA ARG A 35 -12.02 -19.91 9.60
C ARG A 35 -11.24 -19.18 8.52
N LEU A 36 -10.38 -19.87 7.78
CA LEU A 36 -9.63 -19.32 6.65
C LEU A 36 -10.58 -18.87 5.52
N GLU A 37 -11.53 -19.70 5.16
CA GLU A 37 -12.52 -19.39 4.11
C GLU A 37 -13.43 -18.21 4.48
N ARG A 38 -13.70 -17.99 5.78
CA ARG A 38 -14.47 -16.84 6.26
C ARG A 38 -13.68 -15.54 6.37
N ASN A 39 -12.34 -15.58 6.22
CA ASN A 39 -11.55 -14.35 6.18
C ASN A 39 -11.99 -13.49 5.00
N PRO A 40 -12.42 -12.23 5.20
CA PRO A 40 -12.97 -11.40 4.12
C PRO A 40 -12.02 -11.21 2.94
N THR A 41 -10.72 -11.05 3.20
CA THR A 41 -9.70 -10.89 2.16
C THR A 41 -9.57 -12.17 1.33
N VAL A 42 -9.42 -13.33 2.00
CA VAL A 42 -9.34 -14.64 1.35
C VAL A 42 -10.59 -14.92 0.51
N LYS A 43 -11.77 -14.67 1.07
CA LYS A 43 -13.05 -14.86 0.38
C LYS A 43 -13.14 -14.03 -0.90
N THR A 44 -12.74 -12.77 -0.85
CA THR A 44 -12.73 -11.88 -2.01
C THR A 44 -11.76 -12.37 -3.08
N GLU A 45 -10.56 -12.79 -2.67
CA GLU A 45 -9.55 -13.29 -3.61
C GLU A 45 -9.93 -14.61 -4.26
N ILE A 46 -10.56 -15.54 -3.51
CA ILE A 46 -11.10 -16.80 -4.07
C ILE A 46 -12.09 -16.48 -5.20
N ALA A 47 -12.99 -15.54 -4.96
CA ALA A 47 -13.97 -15.13 -5.97
C ALA A 47 -13.31 -14.49 -7.19
N GLN A 48 -12.35 -13.60 -6.99
CA GLN A 48 -11.62 -12.92 -8.07
C GLN A 48 -10.78 -13.86 -8.93
N LYS A 49 -10.19 -14.89 -8.32
CA LYS A 49 -9.38 -15.90 -9.03
C LYS A 49 -10.19 -17.01 -9.69
N GLY A 50 -11.48 -17.09 -9.41
CA GLY A 50 -12.37 -18.06 -10.03
C GLY A 50 -12.06 -19.52 -9.67
N PHE A 51 -11.53 -19.79 -8.48
CA PHE A 51 -11.18 -21.16 -8.07
C PHE A 51 -12.39 -22.07 -7.91
N GLY A 52 -13.61 -21.54 -7.71
CA GLY A 52 -14.80 -22.34 -7.45
C GLY A 52 -14.63 -23.23 -6.21
N GLU A 53 -14.88 -24.54 -6.37
CA GLU A 53 -14.71 -25.52 -5.29
C GLU A 53 -13.27 -26.06 -5.18
N SER A 54 -12.41 -25.79 -6.18
CA SER A 54 -11.04 -26.33 -6.25
C SER A 54 -10.02 -25.27 -5.84
N ILE A 55 -9.99 -24.97 -4.54
CA ILE A 55 -9.04 -24.01 -3.98
C ILE A 55 -7.70 -24.70 -3.70
N PRO A 56 -6.58 -24.22 -4.27
CA PRO A 56 -5.26 -24.76 -3.93
C PRO A 56 -4.97 -24.61 -2.43
N SER A 57 -4.48 -25.66 -1.78
CA SER A 57 -4.19 -25.63 -0.33
C SER A 57 -3.20 -24.53 0.04
N GLY A 58 -2.15 -24.32 -0.75
CA GLY A 58 -1.19 -23.24 -0.53
C GLY A 58 -1.82 -21.86 -0.59
N PHE A 59 -2.85 -21.68 -1.44
CA PHE A 59 -3.60 -20.42 -1.46
C PHE A 59 -4.46 -20.23 -0.19
N LEU A 60 -5.08 -21.32 0.29
CA LEU A 60 -5.90 -21.24 1.50
C LEU A 60 -5.05 -20.99 2.76
N VAL A 61 -3.81 -21.48 2.78
CA VAL A 61 -2.91 -21.46 3.94
C VAL A 61 -2.05 -20.20 3.99
N TYR A 62 -1.92 -19.41 2.91
CA TYR A 62 -1.03 -18.23 2.94
C TYR A 62 -1.27 -17.27 4.11
N PRO A 63 -2.52 -17.07 4.64
CA PRO A 63 -2.71 -16.18 5.79
C PRO A 63 -2.06 -16.71 7.07
N VAL A 64 -1.92 -18.03 7.18
CA VAL A 64 -1.23 -18.69 8.30
C VAL A 64 0.28 -18.49 8.19
N SER A 65 0.82 -18.60 6.97
CA SER A 65 2.23 -18.30 6.68
C SER A 65 2.54 -16.82 6.94
N GLN A 66 1.66 -15.91 6.55
CA GLN A 66 1.80 -14.48 6.85
C GLN A 66 1.82 -14.22 8.36
N ALA A 67 1.00 -14.93 9.12
CA ALA A 67 1.04 -14.84 10.59
C ALA A 67 2.39 -15.30 11.17
N ALA A 68 3.00 -16.35 10.58
CA ALA A 68 4.33 -16.79 10.98
C ALA A 68 5.40 -15.73 10.66
N ASP A 69 5.35 -15.12 9.49
CA ASP A 69 6.28 -14.03 9.09
C ASP A 69 6.24 -12.86 10.07
N ILE A 70 5.06 -12.52 10.59
CA ILE A 70 4.88 -11.42 11.55
C ILE A 70 5.36 -11.81 12.95
N THR A 71 4.96 -12.99 13.42
CA THR A 71 5.08 -13.35 14.85
C THR A 71 6.42 -13.97 15.20
N ALA A 72 7.13 -14.59 14.24
CA ALA A 72 8.45 -15.17 14.45
C ALA A 72 9.47 -14.12 14.95
N PHE A 73 9.32 -12.87 14.49
CA PHE A 73 10.16 -11.75 14.88
C PHE A 73 9.55 -10.89 15.98
N LYS A 74 8.42 -11.32 16.57
CA LYS A 74 7.70 -10.59 17.63
C LYS A 74 7.38 -9.16 17.21
N ALA A 75 6.96 -8.97 15.96
CA ALA A 75 6.61 -7.66 15.44
C ALA A 75 5.44 -7.06 16.26
N ASN A 76 5.66 -5.91 16.87
CA ASN A 76 4.61 -5.18 17.58
C ASN A 76 3.76 -4.35 16.62
N LEU A 77 4.38 -3.75 15.61
CA LEU A 77 3.76 -2.85 14.66
C LEU A 77 3.98 -3.37 13.23
N VAL A 78 2.90 -3.43 12.46
CA VAL A 78 2.93 -3.94 11.08
C VAL A 78 2.29 -2.91 10.15
N PRO A 79 3.08 -2.16 9.38
CA PRO A 79 2.54 -1.23 8.39
C PRO A 79 1.88 -2.00 7.24
N VAL A 80 0.60 -1.79 7.03
CA VAL A 80 -0.20 -2.52 6.03
C VAL A 80 -1.30 -1.65 5.44
N GLY A 81 -1.78 -1.99 4.25
CA GLY A 81 -3.00 -1.42 3.69
C GLY A 81 -4.26 -1.82 4.47
N THR A 82 -5.33 -1.06 4.30
CA THR A 82 -6.61 -1.29 5.01
C THR A 82 -7.25 -2.64 4.66
N ASP A 83 -6.97 -3.18 3.48
CA ASP A 83 -7.39 -4.51 3.04
C ASP A 83 -6.76 -5.65 3.85
N GLN A 84 -5.68 -5.38 4.58
CA GLN A 84 -4.97 -6.34 5.43
C GLN A 84 -5.49 -6.40 6.88
N LYS A 85 -6.46 -5.55 7.26
CA LYS A 85 -7.08 -5.62 8.61
C LYS A 85 -7.52 -7.03 9.00
N PRO A 86 -8.22 -7.81 8.14
CA PRO A 86 -8.63 -9.17 8.48
C PRO A 86 -7.45 -10.14 8.68
N MET A 87 -6.30 -9.89 8.03
CA MET A 87 -5.09 -10.70 8.19
C MET A 87 -4.41 -10.43 9.53
N ILE A 88 -4.32 -9.17 9.93
CA ILE A 88 -3.78 -8.78 11.24
C ILE A 88 -4.64 -9.37 12.37
N GLU A 89 -5.97 -9.27 12.27
CA GLU A 89 -6.86 -9.85 13.28
C GLU A 89 -6.75 -11.38 13.34
N GLN A 90 -6.67 -12.05 12.21
CA GLN A 90 -6.43 -13.49 12.18
C GLN A 90 -5.07 -13.86 12.80
N THR A 91 -4.03 -13.06 12.58
CA THR A 91 -2.73 -13.25 13.24
C THR A 91 -2.85 -13.14 14.77
N ARG A 92 -3.59 -12.15 15.27
CA ARG A 92 -3.87 -11.99 16.71
C ARG A 92 -4.63 -13.18 17.29
N GLU A 93 -5.63 -13.69 16.57
CA GLU A 93 -6.34 -14.91 16.96
C GLU A 93 -5.39 -16.12 17.07
N ILE A 94 -4.46 -16.27 16.11
CA ILE A 94 -3.45 -17.33 16.13
C ILE A 94 -2.53 -17.18 17.35
N VAL A 95 -2.04 -15.97 17.62
CA VAL A 95 -1.20 -15.68 18.78
C VAL A 95 -1.89 -16.09 20.08
N ARG A 96 -3.15 -15.67 20.27
CA ARG A 96 -3.94 -16.04 21.45
C ARG A 96 -4.13 -17.55 21.57
N SER A 97 -4.46 -18.21 20.46
CA SER A 97 -4.65 -19.66 20.42
C SER A 97 -3.36 -20.42 20.74
N PHE A 98 -2.22 -19.94 20.21
CA PHE A 98 -0.91 -20.53 20.46
C PHE A 98 -0.51 -20.38 21.93
N ASN A 99 -0.51 -19.16 22.45
CA ASN A 99 -0.13 -18.90 23.84
C ASN A 99 -1.01 -19.66 24.83
N HIS A 100 -2.32 -19.76 24.52
CA HIS A 100 -3.25 -20.55 25.34
C HIS A 100 -2.94 -22.06 25.27
N ALA A 101 -2.77 -22.62 24.07
CA ALA A 101 -2.57 -24.06 23.88
C ALA A 101 -1.26 -24.55 24.49
N TYR A 102 -0.21 -23.74 24.45
CA TYR A 102 1.11 -24.07 24.97
C TYR A 102 1.39 -23.49 26.37
N HIS A 103 0.39 -22.86 26.99
CA HIS A 103 0.49 -22.25 28.34
C HIS A 103 1.70 -21.30 28.47
N CYS A 104 1.87 -20.40 27.51
CA CYS A 104 3.00 -19.46 27.42
C CYS A 104 2.56 -18.09 26.92
N ASP A 105 3.46 -17.10 27.04
CA ASP A 105 3.31 -15.74 26.51
C ASP A 105 4.48 -15.41 25.54
N VAL A 106 4.83 -16.38 24.70
CA VAL A 106 6.01 -16.28 23.81
C VAL A 106 5.73 -15.38 22.62
N LEU A 107 4.52 -15.46 22.05
CA LEU A 107 4.12 -14.67 20.91
C LEU A 107 3.44 -13.37 21.35
N VAL A 108 3.67 -12.31 20.57
CA VAL A 108 3.14 -10.97 20.79
C VAL A 108 2.03 -10.69 19.77
N GLU A 109 0.89 -10.16 20.24
CA GLU A 109 -0.17 -9.72 19.32
C GLU A 109 0.29 -8.47 18.56
N PRO A 110 0.31 -8.52 17.22
CA PRO A 110 0.70 -7.35 16.42
C PRO A 110 -0.42 -6.31 16.35
N GLU A 111 -0.02 -5.06 16.19
CA GLU A 111 -0.89 -3.95 15.84
C GLU A 111 -0.64 -3.53 14.38
N GLY A 112 -1.72 -3.38 13.60
CA GLY A 112 -1.63 -2.87 12.23
C GLY A 112 -1.53 -1.35 12.22
N ILE A 113 -0.54 -0.81 11.52
CA ILE A 113 -0.47 0.62 11.19
C ILE A 113 -1.08 0.81 9.81
N PHE A 114 -2.16 1.56 9.75
CA PHE A 114 -2.90 1.82 8.51
C PHE A 114 -2.68 3.27 8.05
N PRO A 115 -2.72 3.53 6.73
CA PRO A 115 -2.68 4.89 6.23
C PRO A 115 -3.82 5.73 6.84
N GLU A 116 -3.51 6.92 7.31
CA GLU A 116 -4.52 7.88 7.82
C GLU A 116 -5.44 8.36 6.70
N ASN A 117 -4.91 8.47 5.48
CA ASN A 117 -5.63 8.85 4.29
C ASN A 117 -5.97 7.60 3.46
N GLU A 118 -7.26 7.30 3.29
CA GLU A 118 -7.73 6.18 2.46
C GLU A 118 -7.24 6.28 1.00
N ALA A 119 -7.08 7.50 0.48
CA ALA A 119 -6.54 7.73 -0.86
C ALA A 119 -5.07 7.27 -1.00
N ALA A 120 -4.28 7.35 0.08
CA ALA A 120 -2.91 6.84 0.11
C ALA A 120 -2.84 5.32 0.07
N GLY A 121 -3.88 4.63 0.52
CA GLY A 121 -3.95 3.16 0.56
C GLY A 121 -4.03 2.50 -0.81
N ARG A 122 -4.39 3.24 -1.87
CA ARG A 122 -4.53 2.72 -3.23
C ARG A 122 -4.29 3.80 -4.28
N LEU A 123 -3.02 4.09 -4.55
CA LEU A 123 -2.66 5.06 -5.58
C LEU A 123 -3.10 4.60 -6.98
N PRO A 124 -3.80 5.47 -7.74
CA PRO A 124 -4.06 5.23 -9.15
C PRO A 124 -2.78 5.35 -9.97
N GLY A 125 -2.79 4.78 -11.17
CA GLY A 125 -1.71 4.98 -12.14
C GLY A 125 -1.62 6.43 -12.63
N LEU A 126 -0.46 6.81 -13.12
CA LEU A 126 -0.22 8.15 -13.67
C LEU A 126 -1.08 8.47 -14.90
N ASP A 127 -1.58 7.43 -15.55
CA ASP A 127 -2.45 7.47 -16.73
C ASP A 127 -3.93 7.77 -16.41
N GLY A 128 -4.30 7.79 -15.14
CA GLY A 128 -5.66 8.05 -14.67
C GLY A 128 -6.66 6.92 -14.87
N ASN A 129 -6.28 5.82 -15.52
CA ASN A 129 -7.23 4.79 -15.93
C ASN A 129 -7.20 3.52 -15.08
N ALA A 130 -6.10 3.20 -14.46
CA ALA A 130 -5.92 1.93 -13.79
C ALA A 130 -5.17 2.07 -12.47
N LYS A 131 -5.27 1.03 -11.64
CA LYS A 131 -4.41 0.86 -10.48
C LYS A 131 -2.94 0.92 -10.91
N MET A 132 -2.11 1.61 -10.14
CA MET A 132 -0.66 1.59 -10.32
C MET A 132 -0.13 0.16 -10.39
N SER A 133 0.62 -0.16 -11.43
CA SER A 133 1.14 -1.51 -11.66
C SER A 133 2.50 -1.47 -12.36
N LYS A 134 3.41 -2.34 -11.93
CA LYS A 134 4.71 -2.51 -12.59
C LYS A 134 4.56 -2.98 -14.03
N SER A 135 3.62 -3.88 -14.30
CA SER A 135 3.38 -4.42 -15.65
C SER A 135 2.83 -3.40 -16.63
N LEU A 136 2.13 -2.38 -16.14
CA LEU A 136 1.61 -1.27 -16.95
C LEU A 136 2.61 -0.12 -17.10
N GLY A 137 3.67 -0.09 -16.29
CA GLY A 137 4.66 1.00 -16.32
C GLY A 137 4.10 2.38 -15.92
N ASN A 138 2.91 2.41 -15.30
CA ASN A 138 2.16 3.63 -14.97
C ASN A 138 2.38 4.11 -13.54
N GLY A 139 3.51 3.80 -12.94
CA GLY A 139 3.82 4.16 -11.56
C GLY A 139 5.15 4.88 -11.37
N ILE A 140 5.27 5.59 -10.25
CA ILE A 140 6.52 6.13 -9.73
C ILE A 140 7.16 5.06 -8.85
N TYR A 141 8.46 4.82 -9.03
CA TYR A 141 9.19 3.82 -8.27
C TYR A 141 10.24 4.49 -7.37
N LEU A 142 10.48 3.91 -6.19
CA LEU A 142 11.51 4.39 -5.26
C LEU A 142 12.94 4.38 -5.86
N ALA A 143 13.16 3.64 -6.94
CA ALA A 143 14.42 3.57 -7.65
C ALA A 143 14.50 4.51 -8.86
N ASP A 144 13.46 5.28 -9.13
CA ASP A 144 13.49 6.29 -10.21
C ASP A 144 14.47 7.40 -9.82
N ASP A 145 15.31 7.78 -10.76
CA ASP A 145 16.12 8.99 -10.63
C ASP A 145 15.27 10.25 -10.83
N MET A 146 15.81 11.41 -10.47
CA MET A 146 15.06 12.66 -10.52
C MET A 146 14.63 13.04 -11.95
N ASP A 147 15.42 12.70 -12.96
CA ASP A 147 15.06 12.95 -14.37
C ASP A 147 13.88 12.07 -14.80
N THR A 148 13.87 10.82 -14.36
CA THR A 148 12.77 9.88 -14.60
C THR A 148 11.52 10.31 -13.86
N LEU A 149 11.63 10.68 -12.59
CA LEU A 149 10.53 11.21 -11.79
C LEU A 149 9.90 12.42 -12.47
N LYS A 150 10.72 13.39 -12.86
CA LYS A 150 10.26 14.58 -13.59
C LYS A 150 9.52 14.26 -14.88
N LYS A 151 10.04 13.34 -15.68
CA LYS A 151 9.36 12.89 -16.93
C LYS A 151 8.01 12.26 -16.60
N LYS A 152 7.94 11.40 -15.61
CA LYS A 152 6.70 10.76 -15.17
C LYS A 152 5.67 11.76 -14.66
N VAL A 153 6.06 12.69 -13.79
CA VAL A 153 5.16 13.73 -13.28
C VAL A 153 4.65 14.63 -14.41
N MET A 154 5.54 15.02 -15.35
CA MET A 154 5.13 15.84 -16.49
C MET A 154 4.20 15.13 -17.46
N SER A 155 4.23 13.79 -17.52
CA SER A 155 3.33 12.96 -18.34
C SER A 155 2.03 12.57 -17.63
N MET A 156 1.83 12.93 -16.36
CA MET A 156 0.61 12.57 -15.63
C MET A 156 -0.64 13.07 -16.31
N TYR A 157 -1.68 12.25 -16.26
CA TYR A 157 -3.00 12.60 -16.77
C TYR A 157 -3.61 13.77 -15.97
N THR A 158 -4.13 14.73 -16.69
CA THR A 158 -4.86 15.90 -16.17
C THR A 158 -6.22 16.00 -16.85
N ASP A 159 -6.95 17.09 -16.66
CA ASP A 159 -8.23 17.31 -17.33
C ASP A 159 -8.03 17.54 -18.84
N PRO A 160 -8.54 16.69 -19.74
CA PRO A 160 -8.39 16.85 -21.18
C PRO A 160 -9.19 18.05 -21.74
N GLU A 161 -10.15 18.59 -21.00
CA GLU A 161 -10.94 19.76 -21.40
C GLU A 161 -10.24 21.08 -21.02
N HIS A 162 -9.23 21.02 -20.12
CA HIS A 162 -8.42 22.19 -19.72
C HIS A 162 -7.32 22.46 -20.75
N ILE A 163 -7.70 23.04 -21.92
CA ILE A 163 -6.80 23.26 -23.05
C ILE A 163 -5.96 24.53 -22.89
N ARG A 164 -6.58 25.58 -22.36
CA ARG A 164 -5.91 26.88 -22.13
C ARG A 164 -5.84 27.16 -20.65
N VAL A 165 -4.85 27.93 -20.25
CA VAL A 165 -4.65 28.31 -18.83
C VAL A 165 -5.87 29.03 -18.26
N GLU A 166 -6.59 29.79 -19.09
CA GLU A 166 -7.76 30.57 -18.71
C GLU A 166 -9.03 29.72 -18.56
N ASP A 167 -9.03 28.51 -19.13
CA ASP A 167 -10.20 27.61 -19.07
C ASP A 167 -10.39 27.09 -17.64
N PRO A 168 -11.63 26.97 -17.15
CA PRO A 168 -11.92 26.25 -15.92
C PRO A 168 -11.55 24.77 -16.06
N GLY A 169 -10.83 24.23 -15.07
CA GLY A 169 -10.45 22.82 -15.07
C GLY A 169 -11.18 22.00 -14.01
N LYS A 170 -11.23 20.69 -14.21
CA LYS A 170 -11.81 19.72 -13.29
C LYS A 170 -10.72 19.10 -12.42
N ILE A 171 -10.97 19.03 -11.12
CA ILE A 171 -10.07 18.37 -10.14
C ILE A 171 -10.35 16.88 -10.12
N GLU A 172 -11.61 16.49 -10.22
CA GLU A 172 -12.02 15.09 -10.22
C GLU A 172 -11.42 14.35 -11.42
N GLY A 173 -10.73 13.24 -11.13
CA GLY A 173 -10.03 12.47 -12.16
C GLY A 173 -8.68 13.05 -12.58
N ASN A 174 -8.29 14.22 -12.07
CA ASN A 174 -6.96 14.80 -12.32
C ASN A 174 -5.93 14.16 -11.38
N MET A 175 -5.01 13.39 -11.95
CA MET A 175 -4.02 12.63 -11.17
C MET A 175 -3.06 13.52 -10.42
N VAL A 176 -2.76 14.72 -10.92
CA VAL A 176 -1.85 15.64 -10.24
C VAL A 176 -2.43 16.09 -8.90
N PHE A 177 -3.70 16.50 -8.87
CA PHE A 177 -4.35 16.89 -7.61
C PHE A 177 -4.56 15.72 -6.68
N HIS A 178 -4.85 14.54 -7.21
CA HIS A 178 -4.95 13.33 -6.39
C HIS A 178 -3.61 13.03 -5.67
N TYR A 179 -2.49 13.13 -6.37
CA TYR A 179 -1.17 12.92 -5.77
C TYR A 179 -0.77 14.06 -4.82
N LEU A 180 -1.15 15.29 -5.11
CA LEU A 180 -0.97 16.41 -4.18
C LEU A 180 -1.71 16.17 -2.85
N ASP A 181 -2.93 15.63 -2.90
CA ASP A 181 -3.72 15.30 -1.71
C ASP A 181 -3.12 14.16 -0.89
N VAL A 182 -2.45 13.22 -1.55
CA VAL A 182 -1.83 12.07 -0.88
C VAL A 182 -0.48 12.43 -0.26
N PHE A 183 0.35 13.17 -0.98
CA PHE A 183 1.75 13.43 -0.58
C PHE A 183 1.96 14.80 0.05
N GLY A 184 1.01 15.72 -0.09
CA GLY A 184 1.07 17.04 0.57
C GLY A 184 0.92 16.92 2.07
N LYS A 185 1.86 17.53 2.81
CA LYS A 185 1.83 17.65 4.26
C LYS A 185 0.89 18.77 4.71
N GLU A 186 0.72 18.90 6.03
CA GLU A 186 -0.12 19.96 6.63
C GLU A 186 0.30 21.34 6.15
N GLU A 187 1.59 21.59 6.02
CA GLU A 187 2.16 22.87 5.51
C GLU A 187 1.83 23.16 4.04
N ASP A 188 1.55 22.13 3.24
CA ASP A 188 1.23 22.25 1.82
C ASP A 188 -0.28 22.48 1.57
N GLN A 189 -1.14 22.12 2.54
CA GLN A 189 -2.58 22.06 2.33
C GLN A 189 -3.20 23.40 1.89
N ALA A 190 -2.74 24.51 2.47
CA ALA A 190 -3.22 25.85 2.08
C ALA A 190 -2.89 26.15 0.61
N THR A 191 -1.68 25.80 0.17
CA THR A 191 -1.23 26.02 -1.21
C THR A 191 -1.97 25.09 -2.18
N ILE A 192 -2.16 23.83 -1.80
CA ILE A 192 -2.90 22.85 -2.60
C ILE A 192 -4.34 23.30 -2.79
N GLN A 193 -4.99 23.79 -1.73
CA GLN A 193 -6.37 24.28 -1.81
C GLN A 193 -6.47 25.53 -2.71
N ASP A 194 -5.56 26.49 -2.56
CA ASP A 194 -5.53 27.67 -3.45
C ASP A 194 -5.31 27.27 -4.92
N MET A 195 -4.43 26.29 -5.17
CA MET A 195 -4.24 25.76 -6.52
C MET A 195 -5.50 25.09 -7.07
N LYS A 196 -6.23 24.33 -6.27
CA LYS A 196 -7.50 23.72 -6.67
C LYS A 196 -8.54 24.76 -7.04
N ASP A 197 -8.74 25.75 -6.17
CA ASP A 197 -9.69 26.84 -6.40
C ASP A 197 -9.32 27.66 -7.65
N HIS A 198 -8.02 27.88 -7.85
CA HIS A 198 -7.51 28.61 -9.01
C HIS A 198 -7.66 27.80 -10.30
N TYR A 199 -7.42 26.50 -10.26
CA TYR A 199 -7.59 25.59 -11.40
C TYR A 199 -9.05 25.49 -11.85
N GLN A 200 -9.98 25.41 -10.87
CA GLN A 200 -11.42 25.34 -11.14
C GLN A 200 -12.00 26.62 -11.72
N ARG A 201 -11.49 27.78 -11.34
CA ARG A 201 -11.96 29.06 -11.90
C ARG A 201 -11.26 29.48 -13.19
N GLY A 202 -10.21 28.78 -13.58
CA GLY A 202 -9.33 29.16 -14.67
C GLY A 202 -8.19 30.08 -14.24
N GLY A 203 -7.09 30.06 -14.97
CA GLY A 203 -5.89 30.86 -14.72
C GLY A 203 -4.69 30.09 -14.17
N LEU A 204 -4.82 28.77 -13.89
CA LEU A 204 -3.73 27.91 -13.44
C LEU A 204 -3.50 26.77 -14.42
N GLY A 205 -2.36 26.75 -15.11
CA GLY A 205 -2.03 25.69 -16.05
C GLY A 205 -1.42 24.45 -15.41
N ASP A 206 -1.63 23.28 -16.05
CA ASP A 206 -1.15 21.97 -15.62
C ASP A 206 0.34 21.89 -15.32
N VAL A 207 1.16 22.59 -16.08
CA VAL A 207 2.62 22.59 -15.88
C VAL A 207 2.99 23.16 -14.51
N LYS A 208 2.26 24.15 -14.03
CA LYS A 208 2.53 24.75 -12.71
C LYS A 208 2.14 23.80 -11.58
N THR A 209 0.99 23.15 -11.69
CA THR A 209 0.55 22.13 -10.72
C THR A 209 1.49 20.93 -10.69
N LYS A 210 1.92 20.44 -11.85
CA LYS A 210 2.90 19.34 -11.99
C LYS A 210 4.27 19.71 -11.39
N ARG A 211 4.73 20.93 -11.52
CA ARG A 211 5.98 21.39 -10.90
C ARG A 211 5.88 21.38 -9.38
N TYR A 212 4.77 21.86 -8.84
CA TYR A 212 4.57 21.84 -7.40
C TYR A 212 4.48 20.41 -6.84
N LEU A 213 3.80 19.51 -7.55
CA LEU A 213 3.83 18.09 -7.21
C LEU A 213 5.24 17.51 -7.25
N LEU A 214 6.04 17.89 -8.25
CA LEU A 214 7.43 17.43 -8.34
C LEU A 214 8.24 17.89 -7.13
N GLU A 215 8.11 19.14 -6.68
CA GLU A 215 8.78 19.66 -5.47
C GLU A 215 8.40 18.85 -4.22
N ILE A 216 7.12 18.48 -4.06
CA ILE A 216 6.68 17.62 -2.95
C ILE A 216 7.29 16.22 -3.06
N LEU A 217 7.24 15.61 -4.24
CA LEU A 217 7.78 14.27 -4.44
C LEU A 217 9.32 14.22 -4.31
N GLU A 218 10.03 15.26 -4.73
CA GLU A 218 11.48 15.39 -4.52
C GLU A 218 11.82 15.43 -3.02
N ARG A 219 11.02 16.12 -2.22
CA ARG A 219 11.18 16.15 -0.76
C ARG A 219 10.95 14.80 -0.10
N GLU A 220 9.99 14.00 -0.61
CA GLU A 220 9.63 12.69 -0.03
C GLU A 220 10.50 11.54 -0.54
N LEU A 221 10.94 11.59 -1.80
CA LEU A 221 11.66 10.51 -2.47
C LEU A 221 13.15 10.83 -2.70
N GLY A 222 13.54 12.07 -2.49
CA GLY A 222 14.93 12.50 -2.63
C GLY A 222 15.86 11.85 -1.59
N PRO A 223 17.18 11.79 -1.88
CA PRO A 223 18.18 11.19 -0.98
C PRO A 223 18.33 11.95 0.32
#